data_e6c3073b278624d39160c7753a9c9759
#
_entry.id   e6c3073b278624d39160c7753a9c9759
#
_cell.length_a   1.000
_cell.length_b   1.000
_cell.length_c   1.000
_cell.angle_alpha   90.00
_cell.angle_beta   90.00
_cell.angle_gamma   90.00
#
_symmetry.space_group_name_H-M   'P 1'
#
loop_
_entity.id
_entity.type
_entity.pdbx_description
1 polymer ?
#
loop_
_entity_poly.entity_id
_entity_poly.type
_entity_poly.pdbx_seq_one_letter_code
_entity_poly.pdbx_strand_id
1 'polypeptide(L)'
;MSAPVDLRSIGASALPMALASLSRTADPGEGRHAILPAPDVVDRALLADLATGAGFALRRRRVGHATRLTRFRTLPDTVGPGMRLLVCGLNPSPAAADDGVGFARPGNRFWPAALAAGLVTRDRDPDHALTAHGVGMTDVVKRTTRRADELESVEYVEGLARLVRMVDWLEVPAVCFVGLAGWRAARDRRAGAGWQAERLGGARVYLMPSTSGLNASSRLPDLTDHLRAAAGG
;
A
#
# COMPACT_ATOMS: atom_id res chain seq x y z
N MET A 1 4.46 -2.22 -31.08
CA MET A 1 3.67 -2.42 -29.85
C MET A 1 4.01 -3.80 -29.29
N SER A 2 4.44 -3.91 -28.05
CA SER A 2 4.70 -5.21 -27.39
C SER A 2 3.39 -6.00 -27.25
N ALA A 3 3.49 -7.35 -27.27
CA ALA A 3 2.36 -8.22 -27.03
C ALA A 3 1.72 -7.94 -25.66
N PRO A 4 0.40 -8.08 -25.51
CA PRO A 4 -0.27 -7.90 -24.21
C PRO A 4 0.20 -8.97 -23.22
N VAL A 5 0.38 -8.55 -21.96
CA VAL A 5 0.70 -9.49 -20.87
C VAL A 5 -0.56 -10.24 -20.47
N ASP A 6 -0.51 -11.56 -20.44
CA ASP A 6 -1.67 -12.38 -20.01
C ASP A 6 -1.61 -12.62 -18.50
N LEU A 7 -2.55 -12.02 -17.77
CA LEU A 7 -2.68 -12.13 -16.32
C LEU A 7 -3.82 -13.08 -15.88
N ARG A 8 -4.48 -13.77 -16.82
CA ARG A 8 -5.61 -14.66 -16.52
C ARG A 8 -5.20 -15.93 -15.79
N SER A 9 -4.01 -16.42 -16.08
CA SER A 9 -3.46 -17.66 -15.50
C SER A 9 -2.74 -17.45 -14.16
N ILE A 10 -2.58 -16.20 -13.74
CA ILE A 10 -1.98 -15.86 -12.46
C ILE A 10 -3.02 -16.12 -11.36
N GLY A 11 -2.62 -16.84 -10.31
CA GLY A 11 -3.47 -17.02 -9.14
C GLY A 11 -3.99 -15.66 -8.63
N ALA A 12 -5.28 -15.58 -8.31
CA ALA A 12 -5.92 -14.30 -7.99
C ALA A 12 -5.15 -13.50 -6.94
N SER A 13 -4.71 -14.13 -5.86
CA SER A 13 -3.96 -13.48 -4.77
C SER A 13 -2.56 -12.98 -5.17
N ALA A 14 -1.98 -13.45 -6.28
CA ALA A 14 -0.70 -12.99 -6.81
C ALA A 14 -0.85 -11.82 -7.80
N LEU A 15 -2.09 -11.48 -8.20
CA LEU A 15 -2.38 -10.41 -9.15
C LEU A 15 -1.82 -9.03 -8.73
N PRO A 16 -1.86 -8.60 -7.45
CA PRO A 16 -1.28 -7.33 -7.04
C PRO A 16 0.21 -7.24 -7.35
N MET A 17 0.98 -8.29 -7.04
CA MET A 17 2.43 -8.34 -7.32
C MET A 17 2.73 -8.32 -8.82
N ALA A 18 1.94 -9.02 -9.62
CA ALA A 18 2.09 -9.02 -11.07
C ALA A 18 1.81 -7.65 -11.69
N LEU A 19 0.76 -6.97 -11.23
CA LEU A 19 0.45 -5.59 -11.63
C LEU A 19 1.55 -4.60 -11.17
N ALA A 20 2.06 -4.73 -9.95
CA ALA A 20 3.16 -3.90 -9.44
C ALA A 20 4.44 -4.13 -10.24
N SER A 21 4.77 -5.37 -10.59
CA SER A 21 5.90 -5.70 -11.44
C SER A 21 5.77 -5.06 -12.83
N LEU A 22 4.59 -5.17 -13.45
CA LEU A 22 4.31 -4.53 -14.73
C LEU A 22 4.43 -3.00 -14.65
N SER A 23 4.01 -2.40 -13.54
CA SER A 23 4.11 -0.97 -13.28
C SER A 23 5.56 -0.48 -13.21
N ARG A 24 6.45 -1.26 -12.58
CA ARG A 24 7.89 -0.92 -12.47
C ARG A 24 8.62 -0.90 -13.82
N THR A 25 8.05 -1.52 -14.86
CA THR A 25 8.62 -1.53 -16.23
C THR A 25 8.06 -0.44 -17.13
N ALA A 26 7.25 0.46 -16.60
CA ALA A 26 6.57 1.51 -17.36
C ALA A 26 6.88 2.89 -16.78
N ASP A 27 7.09 3.88 -17.63
CA ASP A 27 7.19 5.27 -17.22
C ASP A 27 5.80 5.89 -16.96
N PRO A 28 5.68 6.92 -16.09
CA PRO A 28 4.45 7.67 -15.92
C PRO A 28 3.94 8.22 -17.25
N GLY A 29 2.65 8.00 -17.54
CA GLY A 29 2.00 8.34 -18.82
C GLY A 29 2.03 7.20 -19.84
N GLU A 30 2.92 6.23 -19.68
CA GLU A 30 3.04 5.10 -20.59
C GLU A 30 1.87 4.11 -20.42
N GLY A 31 1.46 3.48 -21.52
CA GLY A 31 0.42 2.44 -21.55
C GLY A 31 1.02 1.05 -21.61
N ARG A 32 0.50 0.15 -20.79
CA ARG A 32 0.71 -1.30 -20.92
C ARG A 32 -0.58 -1.97 -21.33
N HIS A 33 -0.50 -3.04 -22.09
CA HIS A 33 -1.65 -3.84 -22.47
C HIS A 33 -1.61 -5.17 -21.73
N ALA A 34 -2.71 -5.50 -21.03
CA ALA A 34 -2.85 -6.75 -20.30
C ALA A 34 -4.20 -7.40 -20.56
N ILE A 35 -4.25 -8.72 -20.60
CA ILE A 35 -5.48 -9.49 -20.55
C ILE A 35 -5.73 -9.82 -19.08
N LEU A 36 -6.81 -9.26 -18.53
CA LEU A 36 -7.10 -9.29 -17.10
C LEU A 36 -8.00 -10.49 -16.75
N PRO A 37 -7.96 -11.00 -15.50
CA PRO A 37 -8.85 -12.06 -15.03
C PRO A 37 -10.33 -11.75 -15.27
N ALA A 38 -11.15 -12.76 -15.39
CA ALA A 38 -12.59 -12.61 -15.58
C ALA A 38 -13.29 -12.05 -14.32
N PRO A 39 -14.51 -11.43 -14.42
CA PRO A 39 -15.18 -10.79 -13.28
C PRO A 39 -15.62 -11.76 -12.18
N ASP A 40 -15.77 -13.03 -12.48
CA ASP A 40 -16.05 -14.10 -11.54
C ASP A 40 -14.81 -14.53 -10.72
N VAL A 41 -13.60 -14.18 -11.19
CA VAL A 41 -12.33 -14.43 -10.48
C VAL A 41 -11.97 -13.23 -9.61
N VAL A 42 -12.05 -12.02 -10.16
CA VAL A 42 -11.79 -10.75 -9.45
C VAL A 42 -12.84 -9.75 -9.88
N ASP A 43 -13.67 -9.29 -8.95
CA ASP A 43 -14.73 -8.33 -9.26
C ASP A 43 -14.17 -7.01 -9.81
N ARG A 44 -15.04 -6.24 -10.45
CA ARG A 44 -14.63 -5.04 -11.19
C ARG A 44 -14.07 -3.93 -10.27
N ALA A 45 -14.65 -3.76 -9.09
CA ALA A 45 -14.23 -2.71 -8.18
C ALA A 45 -12.87 -3.07 -7.57
N LEU A 46 -12.72 -4.29 -7.08
CA LEU A 46 -11.45 -4.79 -6.56
C LEU A 46 -10.33 -4.73 -7.62
N LEU A 47 -10.61 -5.14 -8.86
CA LEU A 47 -9.62 -5.05 -9.94
C LEU A 47 -9.17 -3.60 -10.20
N ALA A 48 -10.09 -2.64 -10.15
CA ALA A 48 -9.75 -1.22 -10.28
C ALA A 48 -8.89 -0.74 -9.10
N ASP A 49 -9.17 -1.21 -7.89
CA ASP A 49 -8.39 -0.92 -6.69
C ASP A 49 -6.97 -1.49 -6.75
N LEU A 50 -6.83 -2.74 -7.20
CA LEU A 50 -5.52 -3.39 -7.38
C LEU A 50 -4.71 -2.70 -8.47
N ALA A 51 -5.35 -2.33 -9.58
CA ALA A 51 -4.69 -1.55 -10.64
C ALA A 51 -4.24 -0.19 -10.11
N THR A 52 -5.09 0.52 -9.36
CA THR A 52 -4.75 1.79 -8.71
C THR A 52 -3.61 1.63 -7.73
N GLY A 53 -3.63 0.60 -6.88
CA GLY A 53 -2.56 0.26 -5.96
C GLY A 53 -1.23 0.03 -6.66
N ALA A 54 -1.25 -0.64 -7.80
CA ALA A 54 -0.07 -0.85 -8.64
C ALA A 54 0.36 0.39 -9.43
N GLY A 55 -0.41 1.48 -9.40
CA GLY A 55 -0.09 2.71 -10.12
C GLY A 55 -0.62 2.77 -11.54
N PHE A 56 -1.69 2.04 -11.84
CA PHE A 56 -2.34 2.08 -13.14
C PHE A 56 -3.75 2.68 -13.07
N ALA A 57 -4.05 3.59 -13.99
CA ALA A 57 -5.40 4.00 -14.30
C ALA A 57 -6.04 2.99 -15.25
N LEU A 58 -7.15 2.39 -14.81
CA LEU A 58 -7.95 1.43 -15.57
C LEU A 58 -9.22 2.14 -16.09
N ARG A 59 -9.22 2.59 -17.36
CA ARG A 59 -10.35 3.37 -17.90
C ARG A 59 -11.52 2.51 -18.37
N ARG A 60 -11.27 1.45 -19.16
CA ARG A 60 -12.30 0.52 -19.67
C ARG A 60 -11.73 -0.87 -19.73
N ARG A 61 -12.47 -1.81 -19.19
CA ARG A 61 -12.16 -3.23 -19.29
C ARG A 61 -12.98 -3.87 -20.40
N ARG A 62 -12.31 -4.71 -21.23
CA ARG A 62 -12.96 -5.62 -22.16
C ARG A 62 -12.63 -7.05 -21.72
N VAL A 63 -13.65 -7.81 -21.35
CA VAL A 63 -13.48 -9.21 -20.94
C VAL A 63 -12.92 -10.02 -22.11
N GLY A 64 -11.89 -10.83 -21.88
CA GLY A 64 -11.24 -11.65 -22.89
C GLY A 64 -10.34 -10.90 -23.88
N HIS A 65 -10.26 -9.56 -23.80
CA HIS A 65 -9.43 -8.75 -24.68
C HIS A 65 -8.36 -7.96 -23.90
N ALA A 66 -7.32 -7.55 -24.60
CA ALA A 66 -6.31 -6.70 -24.03
C ALA A 66 -6.91 -5.36 -23.57
N THR A 67 -6.65 -5.03 -22.31
CA THR A 67 -7.05 -3.77 -21.67
C THR A 67 -5.83 -2.88 -21.53
N ARG A 68 -5.98 -1.60 -21.86
CA ARG A 68 -4.91 -0.62 -21.65
C ARG A 68 -4.91 -0.16 -20.20
N LEU A 69 -3.75 -0.31 -19.55
CA LEU A 69 -3.41 0.20 -18.23
C LEU A 69 -2.47 1.40 -18.43
N THR A 70 -2.86 2.59 -17.98
CA THR A 70 -2.02 3.78 -18.11
C THR A 70 -1.30 4.03 -16.79
N ARG A 71 0.04 4.01 -16.79
CA ARG A 71 0.87 4.25 -15.62
C ARG A 71 0.73 5.70 -15.15
N PHE A 72 0.47 5.92 -13.86
CA PHE A 72 0.59 7.24 -13.25
C PHE A 72 1.69 7.24 -12.18
N ARG A 73 2.27 8.41 -11.89
CA ARG A 73 3.37 8.52 -10.92
C ARG A 73 2.86 8.26 -9.52
N THR A 74 3.25 7.14 -8.96
CA THR A 74 3.00 6.73 -7.57
C THR A 74 3.97 5.64 -7.16
N LEU A 75 4.04 5.36 -5.86
CA LEU A 75 4.66 4.17 -5.32
C LEU A 75 3.69 2.99 -5.46
N PRO A 76 4.01 1.93 -6.23
CA PRO A 76 3.19 0.72 -6.28
C PRO A 76 3.07 0.06 -4.91
N ASP A 77 1.91 -0.54 -4.64
CA ASP A 77 1.72 -1.38 -3.47
C ASP A 77 2.63 -2.61 -3.54
N THR A 78 3.20 -3.00 -2.41
CA THR A 78 3.90 -4.27 -2.24
C THR A 78 3.02 -5.15 -1.35
N VAL A 79 2.07 -5.84 -1.96
CA VAL A 79 1.05 -6.67 -1.25
C VAL A 79 0.84 -7.99 -1.97
N GLY A 80 0.53 -9.03 -1.23
CA GLY A 80 0.35 -10.38 -1.77
C GLY A 80 -0.25 -11.34 -0.73
N PRO A 81 -0.37 -12.62 -1.05
CA PRO A 81 -0.92 -13.62 -0.14
C PRO A 81 -0.03 -13.84 1.08
N GLY A 82 -0.62 -14.28 2.18
CA GLY A 82 0.10 -14.65 3.40
C GLY A 82 0.67 -13.48 4.20
N MET A 83 0.19 -12.25 3.95
CA MET A 83 0.56 -11.13 4.80
C MET A 83 0.03 -11.32 6.23
N ARG A 84 0.92 -11.12 7.21
CA ARG A 84 0.54 -11.05 8.63
C ARG A 84 0.33 -9.61 9.12
N LEU A 85 0.90 -8.64 8.41
CA LEU A 85 0.78 -7.21 8.71
C LEU A 85 0.85 -6.40 7.42
N LEU A 86 -0.08 -5.47 7.23
CA LEU A 86 -0.01 -4.46 6.19
C LEU A 86 0.41 -3.11 6.81
N VAL A 87 1.56 -2.61 6.43
CA VAL A 87 2.02 -1.27 6.80
C VAL A 87 1.43 -0.27 5.81
N CYS A 88 0.71 0.72 6.33
CA CYS A 88 0.02 1.70 5.52
C CYS A 88 0.56 3.11 5.79
N GLY A 89 1.21 3.71 4.78
CA GLY A 89 1.58 5.12 4.77
C GLY A 89 0.39 6.03 4.47
N LEU A 90 0.64 7.34 4.45
CA LEU A 90 -0.38 8.32 4.10
C LEU A 90 -0.53 8.44 2.59
N ASN A 91 0.55 8.83 1.92
CA ASN A 91 0.67 8.91 0.48
C ASN A 91 2.14 8.96 0.06
N PRO A 92 2.48 8.59 -1.20
CA PRO A 92 3.86 8.65 -1.67
C PRO A 92 4.37 10.09 -1.81
N SER A 93 5.60 10.33 -1.38
CA SER A 93 6.35 11.51 -1.82
C SER A 93 6.88 11.30 -3.25
N PRO A 94 7.25 12.38 -3.99
CA PRO A 94 7.89 12.24 -5.29
C PRO A 94 9.12 11.31 -5.29
N ALA A 95 9.99 11.44 -4.29
CA ALA A 95 11.15 10.57 -4.17
C ALA A 95 10.76 9.09 -3.95
N ALA A 96 9.79 8.80 -3.08
CA ALA A 96 9.34 7.42 -2.87
C ALA A 96 8.73 6.81 -4.14
N ALA A 97 8.00 7.62 -4.93
CA ALA A 97 7.42 7.18 -6.19
C ALA A 97 8.49 6.89 -7.27
N ASP A 98 9.57 7.66 -7.28
CA ASP A 98 10.69 7.50 -8.23
C ASP A 98 11.64 6.39 -7.81
N ASP A 99 11.95 6.28 -6.51
CA ASP A 99 12.86 5.27 -5.95
C ASP A 99 12.19 3.89 -5.84
N GLY A 100 10.85 3.82 -5.88
CA GLY A 100 10.10 2.58 -5.72
C GLY A 100 10.09 2.03 -4.28
N VAL A 101 10.54 2.82 -3.29
CA VAL A 101 10.66 2.39 -1.90
C VAL A 101 9.97 3.39 -0.97
N GLY A 102 8.98 2.90 -0.22
CA GLY A 102 8.31 3.68 0.82
C GLY A 102 9.21 3.97 2.01
N PHE A 103 8.98 5.12 2.67
CA PHE A 103 9.69 5.53 3.88
C PHE A 103 11.22 5.65 3.72
N ALA A 104 11.76 5.65 2.48
CA ALA A 104 13.20 5.68 2.22
C ALA A 104 13.83 7.09 2.28
N ARG A 105 13.02 8.15 2.43
CA ARG A 105 13.50 9.53 2.48
C ARG A 105 14.53 9.70 3.61
N PRO A 106 15.65 10.42 3.38
CA PRO A 106 16.63 10.74 4.43
C PRO A 106 15.96 11.29 5.70
N GLY A 107 16.35 10.75 6.86
CA GLY A 107 15.77 11.10 8.16
C GLY A 107 14.45 10.38 8.50
N ASN A 108 13.85 9.58 7.60
CA ASN A 108 12.74 8.72 7.96
C ASN A 108 13.23 7.55 8.82
N ARG A 109 12.54 7.26 9.91
CA ARG A 109 12.94 6.27 10.91
C ARG A 109 12.19 4.94 10.79
N PHE A 110 11.36 4.76 9.75
CA PHE A 110 10.59 3.51 9.58
C PHE A 110 11.51 2.30 9.47
N TRP A 111 12.40 2.28 8.49
CA TRP A 111 13.27 1.13 8.26
C TRP A 111 14.21 0.83 9.42
N PRO A 112 14.90 1.83 10.04
CA PRO A 112 15.66 1.60 11.26
C PRO A 112 14.81 1.02 12.42
N ALA A 113 13.58 1.51 12.61
CA ALA A 113 12.69 1.00 13.64
C ALA A 113 12.19 -0.42 13.31
N ALA A 114 11.88 -0.72 12.05
CA ALA A 114 11.45 -2.03 11.59
C ALA A 114 12.53 -3.11 11.77
N LEU A 115 13.79 -2.76 11.48
CA LEU A 115 14.94 -3.62 11.75
C LEU A 115 15.13 -3.85 13.25
N ALA A 116 15.11 -2.80 14.06
CA ALA A 116 15.24 -2.90 15.52
C ALA A 116 14.07 -3.64 16.18
N ALA A 117 12.88 -3.60 15.57
CA ALA A 117 11.71 -4.36 16.01
C ALA A 117 11.78 -5.86 15.63
N GLY A 118 12.70 -6.26 14.76
CA GLY A 118 12.71 -7.60 14.17
C GLY A 118 11.56 -7.83 13.17
N LEU A 119 10.91 -6.76 12.72
CA LEU A 119 9.81 -6.83 11.76
C LEU A 119 10.30 -7.22 10.36
N VAL A 120 11.49 -6.75 10.01
CA VAL A 120 12.20 -7.03 8.75
C VAL A 120 13.68 -7.30 9.04
N THR A 121 14.39 -7.94 8.10
CA THR A 121 15.82 -8.24 8.21
C THR A 121 16.68 -7.54 7.17
N ARG A 122 16.06 -6.82 6.23
CA ARG A 122 16.76 -6.00 5.22
C ARG A 122 16.26 -4.56 5.24
N ASP A 123 17.20 -3.62 5.12
CA ASP A 123 16.87 -2.21 5.01
C ASP A 123 16.32 -1.90 3.62
N ARG A 124 15.24 -1.13 3.56
CA ARG A 124 14.66 -0.59 2.31
C ARG A 124 14.37 -1.63 1.21
N ASP A 125 14.00 -2.82 1.63
CA ASP A 125 13.64 -3.93 0.73
C ASP A 125 12.19 -4.37 0.98
N PRO A 126 11.19 -3.71 0.37
CA PRO A 126 9.78 -4.03 0.57
C PRO A 126 9.40 -5.41 0.01
N ASP A 127 10.04 -5.85 -1.07
CA ASP A 127 9.77 -7.17 -1.66
C ASP A 127 10.25 -8.29 -0.71
N HIS A 128 11.41 -8.12 -0.06
CA HIS A 128 11.88 -9.03 0.96
C HIS A 128 11.01 -8.95 2.23
N ALA A 129 10.56 -7.77 2.64
CA ALA A 129 9.65 -7.61 3.77
C ALA A 129 8.35 -8.41 3.55
N LEU A 130 7.79 -8.38 2.34
CA LEU A 130 6.61 -9.17 1.99
C LEU A 130 6.92 -10.67 1.95
N THR A 131 7.93 -11.08 1.17
CA THR A 131 8.15 -12.50 0.86
C THR A 131 8.75 -13.29 2.00
N ALA A 132 9.63 -12.68 2.81
CA ALA A 132 10.30 -13.36 3.93
C ALA A 132 9.60 -13.15 5.28
N HIS A 133 8.88 -12.05 5.44
CA HIS A 133 8.31 -11.66 6.73
C HIS A 133 6.79 -11.48 6.73
N GLY A 134 6.11 -11.60 5.59
CA GLY A 134 4.67 -11.37 5.47
C GLY A 134 4.27 -9.92 5.80
N VAL A 135 5.17 -8.96 5.56
CA VAL A 135 4.92 -7.53 5.81
C VAL A 135 4.69 -6.83 4.49
N GLY A 136 3.42 -6.57 4.19
CA GLY A 136 3.04 -5.79 3.01
C GLY A 136 3.12 -4.30 3.25
N MET A 137 3.17 -3.52 2.16
CA MET A 137 3.26 -2.05 2.20
C MET A 137 2.30 -1.41 1.20
N THR A 138 1.61 -0.37 1.64
CA THR A 138 0.71 0.45 0.82
C THR A 138 0.62 1.88 1.37
N ASP A 139 -0.11 2.74 0.68
CA ASP A 139 -0.51 4.08 1.16
C ASP A 139 -2.03 4.24 1.08
N VAL A 140 -2.61 5.03 1.97
CA VAL A 140 -4.04 5.36 1.95
C VAL A 140 -4.40 6.00 0.62
N VAL A 141 -3.69 7.08 0.26
CA VAL A 141 -3.89 7.83 -0.98
C VAL A 141 -2.76 7.51 -1.95
N LYS A 142 -3.09 7.17 -3.19
CA LYS A 142 -2.07 6.84 -4.21
C LYS A 142 -1.56 8.05 -4.99
N ARG A 143 -2.15 9.22 -4.80
CA ARG A 143 -1.67 10.46 -5.41
C ARG A 143 -0.38 10.94 -4.74
N THR A 144 0.67 11.09 -5.53
CA THR A 144 1.97 11.60 -5.08
C THR A 144 1.89 13.10 -4.81
N THR A 145 2.31 13.54 -3.62
CA THR A 145 2.39 14.96 -3.25
C THR A 145 3.71 15.26 -2.53
N ARG A 146 4.10 16.53 -2.53
CA ARG A 146 5.26 16.99 -1.75
C ARG A 146 4.93 17.10 -0.26
N ARG A 147 3.68 17.45 0.05
CA ARG A 147 3.17 17.72 1.40
C ARG A 147 1.81 17.03 1.59
N ALA A 148 1.56 16.58 2.80
CA ALA A 148 0.30 15.90 3.14
C ALA A 148 -0.92 16.83 3.13
N ASP A 149 -0.72 18.13 3.33
CA ASP A 149 -1.78 19.16 3.30
C ASP A 149 -2.29 19.49 1.88
N GLU A 150 -1.67 18.93 0.85
CA GLU A 150 -2.17 18.97 -0.53
C GLU A 150 -3.30 17.94 -0.78
N LEU A 151 -3.54 17.03 0.17
CA LEU A 151 -4.57 15.99 0.05
C LEU A 151 -5.92 16.48 0.59
N GLU A 152 -6.98 16.13 -0.12
CA GLU A 152 -8.35 16.46 0.28
C GLU A 152 -8.97 15.33 1.13
N SER A 153 -9.93 15.69 2.00
CA SER A 153 -10.59 14.72 2.88
C SER A 153 -11.26 13.57 2.11
N VAL A 154 -11.81 13.83 0.93
CA VAL A 154 -12.43 12.81 0.07
C VAL A 154 -11.43 11.74 -0.36
N GLU A 155 -10.17 12.10 -0.62
CA GLU A 155 -9.14 11.15 -1.02
C GLU A 155 -8.82 10.13 0.09
N TYR A 156 -8.88 10.55 1.35
CA TYR A 156 -8.72 9.64 2.49
C TYR A 156 -9.89 8.67 2.61
N VAL A 157 -11.12 9.14 2.40
CA VAL A 157 -12.33 8.30 2.45
C VAL A 157 -12.30 7.26 1.33
N GLU A 158 -12.02 7.68 0.09
CA GLU A 158 -11.91 6.78 -1.07
C GLU A 158 -10.74 5.80 -0.90
N GLY A 159 -9.60 6.27 -0.40
CA GLY A 159 -8.44 5.45 -0.12
C GLY A 159 -8.71 4.37 0.91
N LEU A 160 -9.39 4.70 2.01
CA LEU A 160 -9.79 3.69 3.01
C LEU A 160 -10.80 2.69 2.44
N ALA A 161 -11.75 3.12 1.60
CA ALA A 161 -12.69 2.22 0.94
C ALA A 161 -11.97 1.22 0.02
N ARG A 162 -10.93 1.69 -0.72
CA ARG A 162 -10.02 0.82 -1.49
C ARG A 162 -9.33 -0.19 -0.59
N LEU A 163 -8.76 0.26 0.52
CA LEU A 163 -8.04 -0.60 1.46
C LEU A 163 -8.94 -1.67 2.08
N VAL A 164 -10.20 -1.35 2.43
CA VAL A 164 -11.17 -2.33 2.95
C VAL A 164 -11.30 -3.49 1.97
N ARG A 165 -11.60 -3.23 0.70
CA ARG A 165 -11.79 -4.30 -0.31
C ARG A 165 -10.54 -5.15 -0.51
N MET A 166 -9.36 -4.51 -0.53
CA MET A 166 -8.08 -5.20 -0.68
C MET A 166 -7.73 -6.06 0.54
N VAL A 167 -7.93 -5.51 1.74
CA VAL A 167 -7.64 -6.18 3.02
C VAL A 167 -8.54 -7.39 3.22
N ASP A 168 -9.85 -7.26 2.94
CA ASP A 168 -10.80 -8.35 3.04
C ASP A 168 -10.48 -9.46 2.04
N TRP A 169 -10.15 -9.10 0.80
CA TRP A 169 -9.84 -10.06 -0.24
C TRP A 169 -8.52 -10.82 -0.02
N LEU A 170 -7.48 -10.14 0.53
CA LEU A 170 -6.19 -10.75 0.87
C LEU A 170 -6.19 -11.39 2.27
N GLU A 171 -7.32 -11.30 3.00
CA GLU A 171 -7.46 -11.83 4.37
C GLU A 171 -6.37 -11.33 5.33
N VAL A 172 -6.05 -10.04 5.23
CA VAL A 172 -4.98 -9.43 6.04
C VAL A 172 -5.43 -9.34 7.50
N PRO A 173 -4.73 -9.95 8.47
CA PRO A 173 -5.19 -9.95 9.87
C PRO A 173 -5.03 -8.62 10.58
N ALA A 174 -4.03 -7.80 10.18
CA ALA A 174 -3.73 -6.53 10.83
C ALA A 174 -3.21 -5.47 9.86
N VAL A 175 -3.61 -4.22 10.07
CA VAL A 175 -3.12 -3.04 9.35
C VAL A 175 -2.50 -2.07 10.35
N CYS A 176 -1.25 -1.66 10.10
CA CYS A 176 -0.54 -0.63 10.87
C CYS A 176 -0.45 0.67 10.07
N PHE A 177 -1.18 1.69 10.48
CA PHE A 177 -1.08 3.03 9.89
C PHE A 177 0.12 3.78 10.48
N VAL A 178 1.05 4.19 9.63
CA VAL A 178 2.23 4.98 10.00
C VAL A 178 1.90 6.47 9.93
N GLY A 179 1.53 7.02 11.08
CA GLY A 179 0.93 8.35 11.22
C GLY A 179 -0.59 8.28 11.38
N LEU A 180 -1.13 9.13 12.25
CA LEU A 180 -2.55 9.12 12.63
C LEU A 180 -3.43 9.90 11.65
N ALA A 181 -2.83 10.73 10.79
CA ALA A 181 -3.56 11.74 10.01
C ALA A 181 -4.62 11.12 9.07
N GLY A 182 -4.27 10.06 8.32
CA GLY A 182 -5.18 9.42 7.39
C GLY A 182 -6.41 8.81 8.07
N TRP A 183 -6.19 8.12 9.18
CA TRP A 183 -7.28 7.56 9.98
C TRP A 183 -8.17 8.64 10.59
N ARG A 184 -7.54 9.66 11.19
CA ARG A 184 -8.27 10.79 11.80
C ARG A 184 -9.09 11.59 10.81
N ALA A 185 -8.63 11.73 9.58
CA ALA A 185 -9.34 12.47 8.55
C ALA A 185 -10.60 11.75 8.06
N ALA A 186 -10.60 10.41 8.05
CA ALA A 186 -11.66 9.64 7.42
C ALA A 186 -12.49 8.78 8.38
N ARG A 187 -12.09 8.58 9.64
CA ARG A 187 -12.76 7.70 10.61
C ARG A 187 -13.01 8.37 11.95
N ASP A 188 -11.97 8.52 12.75
CA ASP A 188 -12.09 9.07 14.11
C ASP A 188 -11.05 10.16 14.36
N ARG A 189 -11.50 11.40 14.41
CA ARG A 189 -10.67 12.60 14.65
C ARG A 189 -9.90 12.57 15.98
N ARG A 190 -10.36 11.76 16.95
CA ARG A 190 -9.77 11.66 18.31
C ARG A 190 -8.91 10.44 18.50
N ALA A 191 -8.80 9.57 17.49
CA ALA A 191 -8.02 8.33 17.59
C ALA A 191 -6.59 8.59 18.09
N GLY A 192 -6.16 7.83 19.08
CA GLY A 192 -4.79 7.81 19.61
C GLY A 192 -3.95 6.72 18.98
N ALA A 193 -2.64 6.71 19.27
CA ALA A 193 -1.78 5.60 18.91
C ALA A 193 -2.15 4.34 19.70
N GLY A 194 -1.95 3.15 19.10
CA GLY A 194 -2.33 1.86 19.66
C GLY A 194 -3.38 1.12 18.84
N TRP A 195 -3.85 -0.01 19.35
CA TRP A 195 -4.93 -0.78 18.75
C TRP A 195 -6.24 -0.01 18.82
N GLN A 196 -6.97 0.00 17.71
CA GLN A 196 -8.28 0.64 17.63
C GLN A 196 -9.39 -0.39 17.84
N ALA A 197 -10.52 0.06 18.40
CA ALA A 197 -11.72 -0.76 18.52
C ALA A 197 -12.36 -1.03 17.15
N GLU A 198 -12.30 -0.03 16.25
CA GLU A 198 -12.79 -0.15 14.88
C GLU A 198 -11.83 -0.96 14.02
N ARG A 199 -12.37 -1.84 13.19
CA ARG A 199 -11.63 -2.63 12.21
C ARG A 199 -11.65 -1.96 10.84
N LEU A 200 -10.70 -2.33 10.00
CA LEU A 200 -10.70 -2.00 8.58
C LEU A 200 -11.06 -3.28 7.80
N GLY A 201 -12.34 -3.41 7.41
CA GLY A 201 -12.84 -4.71 6.99
C GLY A 201 -12.66 -5.76 8.08
N GLY A 202 -12.13 -6.95 7.77
CA GLY A 202 -11.79 -7.98 8.75
C GLY A 202 -10.55 -7.70 9.59
N ALA A 203 -9.67 -6.79 9.17
CA ALA A 203 -8.37 -6.55 9.81
C ALA A 203 -8.47 -5.74 11.10
N ARG A 204 -7.63 -6.09 12.09
CA ARG A 204 -7.38 -5.25 13.25
C ARG A 204 -6.57 -4.02 12.84
N VAL A 205 -6.82 -2.88 13.46
CA VAL A 205 -6.16 -1.60 13.14
C VAL A 205 -5.25 -1.16 14.27
N TYR A 206 -4.00 -0.90 13.93
CA TYR A 206 -3.03 -0.27 14.82
C TYR A 206 -2.63 1.10 14.26
N LEU A 207 -2.65 2.13 15.09
CA LEU A 207 -2.16 3.46 14.72
C LEU A 207 -0.83 3.71 15.42
N MET A 208 0.17 4.18 14.70
CA MET A 208 1.44 4.59 15.28
C MET A 208 1.79 6.04 14.93
N PRO A 209 2.65 6.70 15.70
CA PRO A 209 3.18 8.02 15.33
C PRO A 209 3.88 7.98 13.96
N SER A 210 3.92 9.12 13.29
CA SER A 210 4.67 9.25 12.03
C SER A 210 6.16 8.99 12.23
N THR A 211 6.76 8.23 11.32
CA THR A 211 8.20 7.95 11.29
C THR A 211 9.01 9.03 10.58
N SER A 212 8.35 10.05 10.02
CA SER A 212 9.01 11.18 9.35
C SER A 212 10.01 11.86 10.27
N GLY A 213 11.16 12.27 9.73
CA GLY A 213 12.15 13.08 10.45
C GLY A 213 11.61 14.42 10.97
N LEU A 214 10.49 14.90 10.41
CA LEU A 214 9.80 16.11 10.90
C LEU A 214 9.01 15.86 12.20
N ASN A 215 8.76 14.62 12.58
CA ASN A 215 8.10 14.27 13.84
C ASN A 215 9.12 14.25 14.98
N ALA A 216 9.28 15.36 15.69
CA ALA A 216 10.20 15.46 16.82
C ALA A 216 9.68 14.81 18.12
N SER A 217 8.38 14.44 18.18
CA SER A 217 7.75 13.94 19.40
C SER A 217 8.01 12.46 19.70
N SER A 218 8.52 11.68 18.74
CA SER A 218 8.78 10.25 18.92
C SER A 218 10.24 9.94 18.62
N ARG A 219 10.89 9.17 19.48
CA ARG A 219 12.27 8.69 19.27
C ARG A 219 12.25 7.33 18.58
N LEU A 220 13.43 6.87 18.13
CA LEU A 220 13.55 5.56 17.47
C LEU A 220 13.09 4.40 18.36
N PRO A 221 13.41 4.31 19.65
CA PRO A 221 12.87 3.26 20.52
C PRO A 221 11.35 3.25 20.58
N ASP A 222 10.71 4.42 20.70
CA ASP A 222 9.24 4.53 20.77
C ASP A 222 8.58 3.97 19.50
N LEU A 223 9.14 4.31 18.32
CA LEU A 223 8.66 3.81 17.02
C LEU A 223 8.90 2.29 16.88
N THR A 224 10.01 1.79 17.42
CA THR A 224 10.33 0.36 17.46
C THR A 224 9.30 -0.42 18.29
N ASP A 225 8.94 0.11 19.45
CA ASP A 225 7.95 -0.52 20.33
C ASP A 225 6.54 -0.51 19.71
N HIS A 226 6.16 0.55 19.02
CA HIS A 226 4.93 0.59 18.24
C HIS A 226 4.91 -0.50 17.15
N LEU A 227 5.99 -0.69 16.41
CA LEU A 227 6.05 -1.73 15.37
C LEU A 227 6.01 -3.15 15.97
N ARG A 228 6.67 -3.38 17.12
CA ARG A 228 6.55 -4.66 17.86
C ARG A 228 5.12 -4.92 18.29
N ALA A 229 4.45 -3.92 18.86
CA ALA A 229 3.06 -4.04 19.28
C ALA A 229 2.12 -4.33 18.11
N ALA A 230 2.32 -3.67 16.97
CA ALA A 230 1.53 -3.91 15.75
C ALA A 230 1.74 -5.31 15.17
N ALA A 231 2.95 -5.88 15.30
CA ALA A 231 3.31 -7.18 14.75
C ALA A 231 2.93 -8.36 15.65
N GLY A 232 2.78 -8.14 16.95
CA GLY A 232 2.50 -9.17 17.96
C GLY A 232 1.04 -9.29 18.39
N GLY A 233 0.13 -8.57 17.73
CA GLY A 233 -1.29 -8.49 18.07
C GLY A 233 -2.18 -9.54 17.42
#